data_938065c548dd1991f1e2aa0a23e91a80
#
_entry.id   938065c548dd1991f1e2aa0a23e91a80
#
_cell.length_a   1.000
_cell.length_b   1.000
_cell.length_c   1.000
_cell.angle_alpha   90.00
_cell.angle_beta   90.00
_cell.angle_gamma   90.00
#
_symmetry.space_group_name_H-M   'P 1'
#
loop_
_entity.id
_entity.type
_entity.pdbx_description
1 polymer ?
#
loop_
_entity_poly.entity_id
_entity_poly.type
_entity_poly.pdbx_seq_one_letter_code
_entity_poly.pdbx_strand_id
1 'polypeptide(L)'
;MTSRKGLSCCILDPTGNITALVEGDVPVSRQPETAARIMRLRPETEQVGFVRMRGADPAEESVKDTEGQNGAPGSGIQVRLRMAGGEFCGNASMSAAALYLYRMGADHSAKSTVTEEPSASDAWTNVFLEVSGAEEPVEVRLREIPAAGPTWSARVKMPKATGIEPFEDMTLVRMQGISHIIIEEGSRFFHLKNDKSAAEAAVREWCGRLSADGLGLMFLERAEAAQRWKMTPLVFVPGSGTVFWENSCASGTAATGMCFSARSGKREELALQEPGGELQVLSDPTTGETWLSGTVRLTEEFAL
;
A
#
# COMPACT_ATOMS: atom_id res chain seq x y z
N MET A 1 8.01 -29.09 -23.70
CA MET A 1 8.39 -27.69 -23.96
C MET A 1 7.44 -26.82 -23.18
N THR A 2 7.82 -26.41 -21.98
CA THR A 2 7.04 -25.49 -21.15
C THR A 2 7.12 -24.10 -21.79
N SER A 3 6.02 -23.64 -22.33
CA SER A 3 5.86 -22.25 -22.79
C SER A 3 6.21 -21.34 -21.60
N ARG A 4 7.33 -20.62 -21.66
CA ARG A 4 7.58 -19.50 -20.77
C ARG A 4 6.52 -18.45 -21.09
N LYS A 5 5.45 -18.38 -20.28
CA LYS A 5 4.62 -17.18 -20.27
C LYS A 5 5.56 -16.01 -20.01
N GLY A 6 5.58 -15.03 -20.91
CA GLY A 6 6.33 -13.78 -20.71
C GLY A 6 5.87 -13.11 -19.41
N LEU A 7 6.73 -12.31 -18.81
CA LEU A 7 6.35 -11.50 -17.65
C LEU A 7 5.32 -10.45 -18.12
N SER A 8 4.22 -10.31 -17.35
CA SER A 8 3.23 -9.25 -17.55
C SER A 8 3.39 -8.20 -16.45
N CYS A 9 3.19 -6.96 -16.80
CA CYS A 9 3.24 -5.84 -15.88
C CYS A 9 1.95 -5.03 -15.98
N CYS A 10 1.34 -4.76 -14.83
CA CYS A 10 0.16 -3.93 -14.71
C CYS A 10 0.51 -2.65 -13.95
N ILE A 11 0.08 -1.51 -14.46
CA ILE A 11 0.19 -0.22 -13.77
C ILE A 11 -1.15 0.08 -13.12
N LEU A 12 -1.12 0.31 -11.82
CA LEU A 12 -2.28 0.71 -11.04
C LEU A 12 -2.01 2.06 -10.37
N ASP A 13 -3.06 2.81 -10.21
CA ASP A 13 -3.06 4.11 -9.53
C ASP A 13 -3.85 4.00 -8.21
N PRO A 14 -3.20 3.67 -7.09
CA PRO A 14 -3.79 3.71 -5.77
C PRO A 14 -3.71 5.13 -5.19
N THR A 15 -4.64 6.00 -5.60
CA THR A 15 -4.73 7.37 -5.09
C THR A 15 -3.44 8.18 -5.33
N GLY A 16 -2.85 8.06 -6.54
CA GLY A 16 -1.70 8.87 -6.98
C GLY A 16 -0.32 8.25 -6.73
N ASN A 17 -0.20 7.16 -5.96
CA ASN A 17 1.06 6.45 -5.78
C ASN A 17 1.21 5.33 -6.82
N ILE A 18 1.64 5.70 -8.02
CA ILE A 18 1.64 4.81 -9.18
C ILE A 18 2.46 3.56 -8.90
N THR A 19 1.79 2.42 -8.94
CA THR A 19 2.33 1.11 -8.58
C THR A 19 2.36 0.18 -9.79
N ALA A 20 3.53 -0.36 -10.10
CA ALA A 20 3.68 -1.42 -11.08
C ALA A 20 3.64 -2.80 -10.40
N LEU A 21 2.78 -3.69 -10.86
CA LEU A 21 2.70 -5.07 -10.39
C LEU A 21 3.15 -6.02 -11.50
N VAL A 22 4.16 -6.84 -11.20
CA VAL A 22 4.72 -7.84 -12.11
C VAL A 22 4.10 -9.19 -11.80
N GLU A 23 3.41 -9.74 -12.78
CA GLU A 23 2.87 -11.10 -12.77
C GLU A 23 3.87 -12.07 -13.43
N GLY A 24 4.11 -13.20 -12.78
CA GLY A 24 5.05 -14.22 -13.25
C GLY A 24 6.21 -14.44 -12.29
N ASP A 25 7.05 -15.42 -12.62
CA ASP A 25 8.12 -15.85 -11.72
C ASP A 25 9.42 -15.08 -11.95
N VAL A 26 9.66 -14.09 -11.10
CA VAL A 26 10.92 -13.34 -11.06
C VAL A 26 11.70 -13.75 -9.80
N PRO A 27 12.87 -14.39 -9.95
CA PRO A 27 13.72 -14.72 -8.78
C PRO A 27 14.01 -13.47 -7.94
N VAL A 28 13.96 -13.61 -6.61
CA VAL A 28 14.15 -12.49 -5.66
C VAL A 28 15.44 -11.70 -5.96
N SER A 29 16.52 -12.40 -6.31
CA SER A 29 17.79 -11.76 -6.68
C SER A 29 17.73 -10.87 -7.92
N ARG A 30 16.72 -11.05 -8.79
CA ARG A 30 16.53 -10.24 -10.01
C ARG A 30 15.42 -9.19 -9.89
N GLN A 31 14.68 -9.19 -8.78
CA GLN A 31 13.59 -8.25 -8.57
C GLN A 31 14.05 -6.79 -8.57
N PRO A 32 15.17 -6.40 -7.91
CA PRO A 32 15.65 -5.02 -7.95
C PRO A 32 16.01 -4.54 -9.36
N GLU A 33 16.67 -5.38 -10.17
CA GLU A 33 17.01 -5.06 -11.55
C GLU A 33 15.76 -4.90 -12.42
N THR A 34 14.78 -5.79 -12.24
CA THR A 34 13.50 -5.74 -12.95
C THR A 34 12.72 -4.47 -12.58
N ALA A 35 12.65 -4.13 -11.30
CA ALA A 35 12.03 -2.90 -10.82
C ALA A 35 12.68 -1.66 -11.42
N ALA A 36 14.01 -1.57 -11.39
CA ALA A 36 14.74 -0.45 -12.00
C ALA A 36 14.51 -0.34 -13.51
N ARG A 37 14.32 -1.47 -14.21
CA ARG A 37 13.95 -1.49 -15.64
C ARG A 37 12.55 -0.91 -15.86
N ILE A 38 11.57 -1.33 -15.05
CA ILE A 38 10.18 -0.84 -15.14
C ILE A 38 10.12 0.66 -14.88
N MET A 39 10.76 1.15 -13.82
CA MET A 39 10.79 2.57 -13.48
C MET A 39 11.49 3.43 -14.56
N ARG A 40 12.43 2.86 -15.34
CA ARG A 40 12.96 3.55 -16.53
C ARG A 40 11.99 3.57 -17.71
N LEU A 41 11.17 2.54 -17.87
CA LEU A 41 10.15 2.46 -18.94
C LEU A 41 8.90 3.28 -18.60
N ARG A 42 8.61 3.43 -17.33
CA ARG A 42 7.46 4.15 -16.76
C ARG A 42 7.94 5.04 -15.61
N PRO A 43 8.50 6.23 -15.91
CA PRO A 43 9.12 7.10 -14.90
C PRO A 43 8.14 7.62 -13.83
N GLU A 44 6.83 7.59 -14.11
CA GLU A 44 5.76 7.91 -13.17
C GLU A 44 5.57 6.86 -12.07
N THR A 45 6.14 5.66 -12.24
CA THR A 45 6.03 4.57 -11.26
C THR A 45 6.86 4.88 -10.01
N GLU A 46 6.21 4.91 -8.86
CA GLU A 46 6.86 5.13 -7.56
C GLU A 46 7.29 3.83 -6.89
N GLN A 47 6.59 2.72 -7.20
CA GLN A 47 6.82 1.43 -6.54
C GLN A 47 6.64 0.27 -7.51
N VAL A 48 7.35 -0.83 -7.23
CA VAL A 48 7.24 -2.07 -7.99
C VAL A 48 7.03 -3.24 -7.04
N GLY A 49 5.96 -3.99 -7.26
CA GLY A 49 5.65 -5.23 -6.54
C GLY A 49 5.63 -6.43 -7.50
N PHE A 50 5.91 -7.59 -6.94
CA PHE A 50 5.86 -8.89 -7.64
C PHE A 50 4.73 -9.70 -7.03
N VAL A 51 3.78 -10.12 -7.88
CA VAL A 51 2.56 -10.79 -7.41
C VAL A 51 2.48 -12.22 -7.91
N ARG A 52 1.99 -13.10 -7.03
CA ARG A 52 1.52 -14.43 -7.36
C ARG A 52 0.08 -14.58 -6.87
N MET A 53 -0.81 -15.04 -7.74
CA MET A 53 -2.23 -15.17 -7.45
C MET A 53 -2.64 -16.63 -7.41
N ARG A 54 -3.47 -17.00 -6.44
CA ARG A 54 -4.03 -18.35 -6.36
C ARG A 54 -4.91 -18.62 -7.59
N GLY A 55 -4.74 -19.80 -8.19
CA GLY A 55 -5.48 -20.19 -9.41
C GLY A 55 -4.85 -19.72 -10.72
N ALA A 56 -3.75 -18.93 -10.68
CA ALA A 56 -3.05 -18.52 -11.91
C ALA A 56 -2.16 -19.64 -12.51
N ASP A 57 -1.83 -20.69 -11.74
CA ASP A 57 -1.05 -21.83 -12.20
C ASP A 57 -1.77 -23.16 -11.86
N PRO A 58 -2.19 -23.96 -12.86
CA PRO A 58 -2.82 -25.25 -12.63
C PRO A 58 -1.93 -26.28 -11.90
N ALA A 59 -0.63 -26.03 -11.80
CA ALA A 59 0.31 -26.91 -11.12
C ALA A 59 0.34 -26.72 -9.58
N GLU A 60 -0.18 -25.59 -9.05
CA GLU A 60 -0.20 -25.32 -7.60
C GLU A 60 -1.39 -25.95 -6.85
N GLU A 61 -2.38 -26.52 -7.53
CA GLU A 61 -3.47 -27.27 -6.86
C GLU A 61 -3.03 -28.56 -6.16
N SER A 62 -1.78 -28.98 -6.33
CA SER A 62 -1.28 -30.24 -5.76
C SER A 62 -0.55 -30.12 -4.42
N VAL A 63 -0.27 -28.94 -3.92
CA VAL A 63 0.26 -28.75 -2.57
C VAL A 63 -0.93 -28.63 -1.62
N LYS A 64 -1.31 -29.77 -1.02
CA LYS A 64 -2.28 -29.82 0.08
C LYS A 64 -1.79 -28.89 1.19
N ASP A 65 -2.55 -27.82 1.45
CA ASP A 65 -2.45 -27.04 2.68
C ASP A 65 -2.80 -27.98 3.87
N THR A 66 -1.80 -28.70 4.36
CA THR A 66 -1.85 -29.35 5.66
C THR A 66 -1.44 -28.31 6.68
N GLU A 67 -2.43 -27.52 7.13
CA GLU A 67 -2.53 -26.99 8.48
C GLU A 67 -3.62 -25.92 8.53
N GLY A 68 -4.66 -26.17 9.33
CA GLY A 68 -5.70 -25.19 9.64
C GLY A 68 -7.14 -25.68 9.45
N GLN A 69 -7.54 -26.77 10.12
CA GLN A 69 -8.95 -27.06 10.36
C GLN A 69 -9.48 -26.01 11.32
N ASN A 70 -10.29 -25.07 10.82
CA ASN A 70 -11.37 -24.29 11.43
C ASN A 70 -11.51 -22.93 10.75
N GLY A 71 -11.76 -22.88 9.45
CA GLY A 71 -12.03 -21.64 8.71
C GLY A 71 -13.27 -21.80 7.82
N ALA A 72 -14.13 -20.79 7.85
CA ALA A 72 -15.23 -20.68 6.89
C ALA A 72 -14.70 -20.75 5.44
N PRO A 73 -15.50 -21.20 4.45
CA PRO A 73 -15.12 -21.25 3.04
C PRO A 73 -14.71 -19.84 2.57
N GLY A 74 -13.42 -19.63 2.26
CA GLY A 74 -12.90 -18.34 1.79
C GLY A 74 -11.72 -17.75 2.58
N SER A 75 -11.22 -18.39 3.65
CA SER A 75 -10.20 -17.83 4.56
C SER A 75 -8.73 -18.09 4.16
N GLY A 76 -8.46 -18.53 2.93
CA GLY A 76 -7.09 -18.77 2.46
C GLY A 76 -6.46 -17.51 1.82
N ILE A 77 -5.13 -17.45 1.78
CA ILE A 77 -4.37 -16.41 1.06
C ILE A 77 -4.67 -16.50 -0.44
N GLN A 78 -5.14 -15.40 -1.03
CA GLN A 78 -5.45 -15.31 -2.45
C GLN A 78 -4.27 -14.74 -3.26
N VAL A 79 -3.48 -13.84 -2.64
CA VAL A 79 -2.38 -13.14 -3.32
C VAL A 79 -1.15 -13.13 -2.43
N ARG A 80 0.00 -13.40 -3.03
CA ARG A 80 1.30 -13.12 -2.43
C ARG A 80 1.92 -11.93 -3.13
N LEU A 81 2.26 -10.90 -2.36
CA LEU A 81 2.87 -9.66 -2.83
C LEU A 81 4.26 -9.50 -2.18
N ARG A 82 5.28 -9.30 -3.01
CA ARG A 82 6.59 -8.90 -2.55
C ARG A 82 7.00 -7.58 -3.19
N MET A 83 7.25 -6.59 -2.38
CA MET A 83 7.83 -5.33 -2.85
C MET A 83 9.29 -5.52 -3.23
N ALA A 84 9.78 -4.74 -4.20
CA ALA A 84 11.17 -4.83 -4.69
C ALA A 84 12.21 -4.63 -3.59
N GLY A 85 11.94 -3.79 -2.59
CA GLY A 85 12.76 -3.56 -1.40
C GLY A 85 12.46 -4.51 -0.25
N GLY A 86 11.38 -5.31 -0.31
CA GLY A 86 10.96 -6.23 0.73
C GLY A 86 10.16 -5.59 1.88
N GLU A 87 9.86 -4.29 1.79
CA GLU A 87 9.04 -3.52 2.72
C GLU A 87 7.55 -3.87 2.61
N PHE A 88 6.77 -3.46 3.62
CA PHE A 88 5.31 -3.42 3.53
C PHE A 88 4.85 -2.17 2.78
N CYS A 89 3.86 -2.32 1.90
CA CYS A 89 3.22 -1.21 1.21
C CYS A 89 1.70 -1.37 1.13
N GLY A 90 0.96 -0.47 1.79
CA GLY A 90 -0.51 -0.46 1.79
C GLY A 90 -1.10 -0.15 0.41
N ASN A 91 -0.51 0.79 -0.34
CA ASN A 91 -0.92 1.13 -1.70
C ASN A 91 -0.77 -0.06 -2.65
N ALA A 92 0.38 -0.74 -2.60
CA ALA A 92 0.61 -1.95 -3.40
C ALA A 92 -0.29 -3.12 -2.97
N SER A 93 -0.63 -3.24 -1.68
CA SER A 93 -1.55 -4.26 -1.18
C SER A 93 -2.96 -4.05 -1.73
N MET A 94 -3.47 -2.80 -1.73
CA MET A 94 -4.75 -2.47 -2.36
C MET A 94 -4.72 -2.74 -3.86
N SER A 95 -3.63 -2.38 -4.54
CA SER A 95 -3.44 -2.61 -5.97
C SER A 95 -3.41 -4.10 -6.33
N ALA A 96 -2.70 -4.91 -5.54
CA ALA A 96 -2.60 -6.36 -5.78
C ALA A 96 -3.94 -7.07 -5.57
N ALA A 97 -4.71 -6.66 -4.57
CA ALA A 97 -6.06 -7.17 -4.34
C ALA A 97 -7.03 -6.77 -5.47
N ALA A 98 -6.95 -5.52 -5.96
CA ALA A 98 -7.75 -5.05 -7.09
C ALA A 98 -7.42 -5.81 -8.38
N LEU A 99 -6.13 -6.02 -8.65
CA LEU A 99 -5.68 -6.81 -9.80
C LEU A 99 -6.18 -8.26 -9.72
N TYR A 100 -6.18 -8.87 -8.53
CA TYR A 100 -6.74 -10.20 -8.32
C TYR A 100 -8.23 -10.26 -8.70
N LEU A 101 -9.05 -9.32 -8.21
CA LEU A 101 -10.47 -9.29 -8.56
C LEU A 101 -10.70 -9.07 -10.06
N TYR A 102 -9.90 -8.20 -10.68
CA TYR A 102 -9.94 -7.97 -12.12
C TYR A 102 -9.68 -9.26 -12.90
N ARG A 103 -8.66 -10.05 -12.52
CA ARG A 103 -8.36 -11.33 -13.16
C ARG A 103 -9.47 -12.36 -12.96
N MET A 104 -10.04 -12.45 -11.76
CA MET A 104 -11.15 -13.35 -11.46
C MET A 104 -12.41 -12.99 -12.25
N GLY A 105 -12.75 -11.71 -12.39
CA GLY A 105 -13.88 -11.23 -13.17
C GLY A 105 -13.73 -11.53 -14.67
N ALA A 106 -12.53 -11.38 -15.22
CA ALA A 106 -12.22 -11.70 -16.61
C ALA A 106 -12.41 -13.21 -16.92
N ASP A 107 -12.03 -14.09 -15.98
CA ASP A 107 -12.21 -15.54 -16.13
C ASP A 107 -13.71 -15.95 -16.11
N HIS A 108 -14.54 -15.26 -15.33
CA HIS A 108 -15.98 -15.51 -15.29
C HIS A 108 -16.68 -15.05 -16.57
N SER A 109 -16.30 -13.91 -17.14
CA SER A 109 -16.90 -13.40 -18.38
C SER A 109 -16.58 -14.29 -19.58
N ALA A 110 -15.41 -14.94 -19.60
CA ALA A 110 -15.01 -15.88 -20.66
C ALA A 110 -15.81 -17.22 -20.63
N LYS A 111 -16.41 -17.57 -19.49
CA LYS A 111 -17.18 -18.81 -19.30
C LYS A 111 -18.70 -18.63 -19.36
N SER A 112 -19.20 -17.39 -19.34
CA SER A 112 -20.64 -17.09 -19.34
C SER A 112 -21.08 -16.55 -20.70
N THR A 113 -21.93 -17.32 -21.40
CA THR A 113 -22.65 -16.86 -22.61
C THR A 113 -23.99 -16.19 -22.27
N VAL A 114 -24.21 -15.80 -21.03
CA VAL A 114 -25.43 -15.14 -20.56
C VAL A 114 -25.18 -13.65 -20.49
N THR A 115 -25.90 -12.90 -21.31
CA THR A 115 -25.96 -11.43 -21.32
C THR A 115 -26.75 -10.94 -20.11
N GLU A 116 -26.14 -10.93 -18.92
CA GLU A 116 -26.64 -10.15 -17.80
C GLU A 116 -25.76 -8.90 -17.69
N GLU A 117 -26.39 -7.72 -17.69
CA GLU A 117 -25.75 -6.44 -17.37
C GLU A 117 -25.03 -6.59 -16.02
N PRO A 118 -23.76 -6.18 -15.89
CA PRO A 118 -23.05 -6.25 -14.61
C PRO A 118 -23.74 -5.30 -13.63
N SER A 119 -24.56 -5.85 -12.74
CA SER A 119 -25.05 -5.10 -11.60
C SER A 119 -23.84 -4.81 -10.70
N ALA A 120 -23.41 -3.55 -10.63
CA ALA A 120 -22.40 -3.13 -9.67
C ALA A 120 -22.85 -3.57 -8.28
N SER A 121 -22.22 -4.62 -7.75
CA SER A 121 -22.55 -5.12 -6.41
C SER A 121 -22.10 -4.06 -5.40
N ASP A 122 -23.02 -3.50 -4.62
CA ASP A 122 -22.69 -2.62 -3.49
C ASP A 122 -21.91 -3.34 -2.37
N ALA A 123 -21.72 -4.65 -2.51
CA ALA A 123 -21.06 -5.48 -1.52
C ALA A 123 -19.53 -5.35 -1.59
N TRP A 124 -18.92 -5.28 -0.40
CA TRP A 124 -17.47 -5.35 -0.26
C TRP A 124 -17.00 -6.80 -0.40
N THR A 125 -15.95 -7.00 -1.20
CA THR A 125 -15.25 -8.28 -1.35
C THR A 125 -13.95 -8.25 -0.56
N ASN A 126 -13.72 -9.26 0.29
CA ASN A 126 -12.49 -9.37 1.07
C ASN A 126 -11.46 -10.20 0.29
N VAL A 127 -10.22 -9.72 0.28
CA VAL A 127 -9.06 -10.41 -0.27
C VAL A 127 -7.99 -10.44 0.80
N PHE A 128 -7.40 -11.61 1.07
CA PHE A 128 -6.32 -11.79 2.03
C PHE A 128 -5.00 -11.99 1.30
N LEU A 129 -3.99 -11.20 1.70
CA LEU A 129 -2.68 -11.20 1.08
C LEU A 129 -1.60 -11.59 2.07
N GLU A 130 -0.61 -12.35 1.60
CA GLU A 130 0.70 -12.46 2.23
C GLU A 130 1.59 -11.37 1.60
N VAL A 131 2.07 -10.43 2.40
CA VAL A 131 2.79 -9.24 1.91
C VAL A 131 4.17 -9.17 2.57
N SER A 132 5.21 -8.90 1.78
CA SER A 132 6.55 -8.64 2.34
C SER A 132 6.50 -7.51 3.37
N GLY A 133 7.26 -7.64 4.45
CA GLY A 133 7.28 -6.65 5.53
C GLY A 133 6.05 -6.68 6.45
N ALA A 134 5.11 -7.62 6.28
CA ALA A 134 4.03 -7.90 7.22
C ALA A 134 4.17 -9.33 7.77
N GLU A 135 4.01 -9.51 9.08
CA GLU A 135 4.08 -10.84 9.73
C GLU A 135 2.77 -11.60 9.60
N GLU A 136 1.65 -10.89 9.58
CA GLU A 136 0.31 -11.47 9.50
C GLU A 136 -0.32 -11.20 8.12
N PRO A 137 -1.27 -12.04 7.68
CA PRO A 137 -2.03 -11.77 6.48
C PRO A 137 -2.71 -10.41 6.50
N VAL A 138 -2.62 -9.70 5.39
CA VAL A 138 -3.21 -8.37 5.20
C VAL A 138 -4.60 -8.51 4.59
N GLU A 139 -5.60 -8.00 5.29
CA GLU A 139 -6.98 -7.94 4.79
C GLU A 139 -7.16 -6.68 3.94
N VAL A 140 -7.62 -6.86 2.70
CA VAL A 140 -8.07 -5.78 1.81
C VAL A 140 -9.52 -6.00 1.44
N ARG A 141 -10.33 -4.96 1.58
CA ARG A 141 -11.73 -4.93 1.15
C ARG A 141 -11.86 -4.05 -0.07
N LEU A 142 -12.55 -4.54 -1.08
CA LEU A 142 -12.72 -3.85 -2.34
C LEU A 142 -14.19 -3.83 -2.74
N ARG A 143 -14.58 -2.73 -3.36
CA ARG A 143 -15.88 -2.58 -4.01
C ARG A 143 -15.65 -1.85 -5.32
N GLU A 144 -16.09 -2.46 -6.42
CA GLU A 144 -16.04 -1.83 -7.73
C GLU A 144 -16.91 -0.57 -7.74
N ILE A 145 -16.41 0.48 -8.38
CA ILE A 145 -17.12 1.75 -8.53
C ILE A 145 -17.23 2.13 -10.00
N PRO A 146 -18.36 2.73 -10.43
CA PRO A 146 -18.52 3.19 -11.80
C PRO A 146 -17.47 4.25 -12.14
N ALA A 147 -16.64 3.96 -13.13
CA ALA A 147 -15.61 4.87 -13.63
C ALA A 147 -15.27 4.52 -15.09
N ALA A 148 -14.49 5.38 -15.74
CA ALA A 148 -13.91 5.08 -17.05
C ALA A 148 -12.75 4.09 -16.91
N GLY A 149 -13.06 2.80 -16.85
CA GLY A 149 -12.13 1.70 -16.66
C GLY A 149 -12.21 1.04 -15.28
N PRO A 150 -11.50 -0.09 -15.09
CA PRO A 150 -11.57 -0.87 -13.86
C PRO A 150 -11.08 -0.06 -12.67
N THR A 151 -12.01 0.25 -11.76
CA THR A 151 -11.75 1.12 -10.60
C THR A 151 -12.48 0.59 -9.37
N TRP A 152 -11.81 0.65 -8.22
CA TRP A 152 -12.33 0.17 -6.94
C TRP A 152 -12.16 1.20 -5.84
N SER A 153 -13.16 1.28 -4.96
CA SER A 153 -12.94 1.76 -3.60
C SER A 153 -12.26 0.64 -2.82
N ALA A 154 -11.16 0.95 -2.17
CA ALA A 154 -10.34 -0.03 -1.48
C ALA A 154 -10.14 0.36 -0.01
N ARG A 155 -10.09 -0.64 0.87
CA ARG A 155 -9.70 -0.49 2.27
C ARG A 155 -8.70 -1.57 2.62
N VAL A 156 -7.59 -1.18 3.24
CA VAL A 156 -6.56 -2.11 3.71
C VAL A 156 -6.41 -2.01 5.22
N LYS A 157 -6.40 -3.16 5.89
CA LYS A 157 -6.05 -3.25 7.31
C LYS A 157 -4.55 -3.09 7.46
N MET A 158 -4.13 -2.02 8.12
CA MET A 158 -2.72 -1.68 8.28
C MET A 158 -2.10 -2.46 9.44
N PRO A 159 -0.79 -2.82 9.36
CA PRO A 159 -0.04 -3.34 10.50
C PRO A 159 -0.10 -2.36 11.68
N LYS A 160 -0.09 -2.92 12.89
CA LYS A 160 -0.12 -2.11 14.12
C LYS A 160 1.18 -1.34 14.32
N ALA A 161 1.09 -0.18 14.97
CA ALA A 161 2.27 0.48 15.49
C ALA A 161 2.93 -0.38 16.57
N THR A 162 4.25 -0.50 16.54
CA THR A 162 5.05 -1.14 17.59
C THR A 162 5.45 -0.17 18.70
N GLY A 163 5.32 1.13 18.43
CA GLY A 163 5.56 2.20 19.41
C GLY A 163 5.10 3.55 18.89
N ILE A 164 4.61 4.40 19.81
CA ILE A 164 4.29 5.80 19.54
C ILE A 164 4.94 6.60 20.66
N GLU A 165 5.92 7.44 20.31
CA GLU A 165 6.76 8.12 21.29
C GLU A 165 7.14 9.55 20.85
N PRO A 166 7.46 10.45 21.78
CA PRO A 166 7.98 11.76 21.43
C PRO A 166 9.33 11.66 20.70
N PHE A 167 9.52 12.48 19.67
CA PHE A 167 10.78 12.70 19.00
C PHE A 167 10.97 14.20 18.80
N GLU A 168 11.85 14.82 19.60
CA GLU A 168 11.98 16.28 19.71
C GLU A 168 10.62 16.92 20.12
N ASP A 169 10.10 17.85 19.30
CA ASP A 169 8.75 18.42 19.44
C ASP A 169 7.73 17.79 18.46
N MET A 170 8.05 16.58 17.94
CA MET A 170 7.27 15.81 16.99
C MET A 170 6.86 14.47 17.62
N THR A 171 6.14 13.65 16.87
CA THR A 171 5.77 12.28 17.28
C THR A 171 6.37 11.26 16.34
N LEU A 172 7.11 10.28 16.88
CA LEU A 172 7.58 9.10 16.14
C LEU A 172 6.56 7.98 16.30
N VAL A 173 6.12 7.43 15.17
CA VAL A 173 5.30 6.23 15.10
C VAL A 173 6.16 5.12 14.49
N ARG A 174 6.46 4.10 15.29
CA ARG A 174 7.20 2.92 14.83
C ARG A 174 6.24 1.88 14.28
N MET A 175 6.53 1.43 13.09
CA MET A 175 5.83 0.32 12.44
C MET A 175 6.85 -0.70 11.96
N GLN A 176 6.40 -1.89 11.64
CA GLN A 176 7.28 -2.92 11.11
C GLN A 176 7.80 -2.50 9.72
N GLY A 177 9.13 -2.53 9.53
CA GLY A 177 9.80 -2.22 8.27
C GLY A 177 9.90 -0.72 7.93
N ILE A 178 9.13 0.15 8.59
CA ILE A 178 9.20 1.60 8.38
C ILE A 178 8.69 2.36 9.61
N SER A 179 9.31 3.49 9.93
CA SER A 179 8.84 4.41 10.97
C SER A 179 8.46 5.76 10.35
N HIS A 180 7.58 6.50 11.02
CA HIS A 180 7.17 7.82 10.54
C HIS A 180 7.27 8.86 11.64
N ILE A 181 7.83 10.03 11.32
CA ILE A 181 7.81 11.20 12.18
C ILE A 181 6.69 12.12 11.70
N ILE A 182 5.73 12.36 12.58
CA ILE A 182 4.59 13.24 12.32
C ILE A 182 5.01 14.67 12.71
N ILE A 183 5.04 15.56 11.74
CA ILE A 183 5.51 16.95 11.85
C ILE A 183 4.34 17.88 11.59
N GLU A 184 3.73 18.40 12.65
CA GLU A 184 2.61 19.34 12.55
C GLU A 184 3.10 20.78 12.35
N GLU A 185 2.27 21.69 11.84
CA GLU A 185 2.58 23.12 11.58
C GLU A 185 3.22 23.86 12.76
N GLY A 186 2.92 23.44 14.00
CA GLY A 186 3.49 24.03 15.21
C GLY A 186 4.92 23.59 15.53
N SER A 187 5.46 22.58 14.85
CA SER A 187 6.81 22.08 15.07
C SER A 187 7.87 23.05 14.53
N ARG A 188 8.96 23.22 15.29
CA ARG A 188 10.14 23.97 14.81
C ARG A 188 10.78 23.36 13.55
N PHE A 189 10.49 22.10 13.25
CA PHE A 189 10.99 21.40 12.06
C PHE A 189 10.05 21.48 10.85
N PHE A 190 8.86 22.08 11.02
CA PHE A 190 7.89 22.17 9.92
C PHE A 190 8.42 22.95 8.71
N HIS A 191 9.34 23.88 8.91
CA HIS A 191 9.98 24.64 7.83
C HIS A 191 10.73 23.76 6.81
N LEU A 192 11.16 22.55 7.21
CA LEU A 192 11.82 21.57 6.32
C LEU A 192 10.94 21.18 5.12
N LYS A 193 9.62 21.25 5.25
CA LYS A 193 8.70 21.03 4.13
C LYS A 193 9.04 21.89 2.91
N ASN A 194 9.52 23.11 3.12
CA ASN A 194 9.84 24.09 2.08
C ASN A 194 11.33 24.11 1.68
N ASP A 195 12.16 23.29 2.33
CA ASP A 195 13.59 23.13 2.02
C ASP A 195 13.88 21.64 1.77
N LYS A 196 13.73 21.24 0.49
CA LYS A 196 13.89 19.84 0.10
C LYS A 196 15.28 19.30 0.48
N SER A 197 16.34 20.07 0.30
CA SER A 197 17.70 19.63 0.60
C SER A 197 17.89 19.40 2.10
N ALA A 198 17.41 20.32 2.94
CA ALA A 198 17.48 20.17 4.38
C ALA A 198 16.59 19.00 4.88
N ALA A 199 15.40 18.83 4.31
CA ALA A 199 14.51 17.71 4.66
C ALA A 199 15.12 16.36 4.30
N GLU A 200 15.72 16.23 3.11
CA GLU A 200 16.38 15.01 2.67
C GLU A 200 17.65 14.69 3.49
N ALA A 201 18.38 15.70 3.94
CA ALA A 201 19.47 15.52 4.88
C ALA A 201 18.95 15.04 6.26
N ALA A 202 17.90 15.70 6.77
CA ALA A 202 17.30 15.37 8.05
C ALA A 202 16.74 13.95 8.10
N VAL A 203 16.00 13.51 7.05
CA VAL A 203 15.42 12.15 7.04
C VAL A 203 16.51 11.08 7.05
N ARG A 204 17.64 11.29 6.36
CA ARG A 204 18.79 10.37 6.37
C ARG A 204 19.47 10.32 7.74
N GLU A 205 19.75 11.50 8.32
CA GLU A 205 20.35 11.61 9.66
C GLU A 205 19.47 10.94 10.71
N TRP A 206 18.20 11.29 10.75
CA TRP A 206 17.27 10.75 11.75
C TRP A 206 17.00 9.26 11.56
N CYS A 207 16.97 8.77 10.33
CA CYS A 207 16.87 7.34 10.06
C CYS A 207 18.05 6.58 10.68
N GLY A 208 19.28 7.07 10.51
CA GLY A 208 20.48 6.51 11.14
C GLY A 208 20.44 6.60 12.67
N ARG A 209 20.05 7.76 13.23
CA ARG A 209 19.91 7.98 14.69
C ARG A 209 18.89 7.02 15.32
N LEU A 210 17.79 6.72 14.61
CA LEU A 210 16.71 5.84 15.07
C LEU A 210 16.97 4.36 14.76
N SER A 211 18.03 4.05 14.01
CA SER A 211 18.33 2.70 13.49
C SER A 211 17.10 2.08 12.80
N ALA A 212 16.38 2.89 12.01
CA ALA A 212 15.17 2.46 11.32
C ALA A 212 15.48 1.86 9.95
N ASP A 213 14.73 0.82 9.55
CA ASP A 213 14.83 0.17 8.23
C ASP A 213 14.33 1.08 7.10
N GLY A 214 13.41 2.00 7.44
CA GLY A 214 12.91 3.09 6.61
C GLY A 214 12.35 4.20 7.48
N LEU A 215 12.40 5.44 7.01
CA LEU A 215 11.87 6.59 7.74
C LEU A 215 11.09 7.52 6.83
N GLY A 216 9.87 7.86 7.27
CA GLY A 216 9.06 8.90 6.62
C GLY A 216 8.95 10.15 7.48
N LEU A 217 8.97 11.32 6.85
CA LEU A 217 8.60 12.61 7.46
C LEU A 217 7.25 13.01 6.89
N MET A 218 6.25 13.09 7.77
CA MET A 218 4.87 13.41 7.41
C MET A 218 4.56 14.85 7.84
N PHE A 219 4.68 15.78 6.90
CA PHE A 219 4.38 17.20 7.17
C PHE A 219 2.89 17.44 7.09
N LEU A 220 2.27 17.79 8.21
CA LEU A 220 0.82 17.96 8.35
C LEU A 220 0.43 19.42 8.50
N GLU A 221 -0.48 19.87 7.64
CA GLU A 221 -1.15 21.18 7.71
C GLU A 221 -2.64 20.99 7.96
N ARG A 222 -3.24 21.80 8.82
CA ARG A 222 -4.70 21.80 8.99
C ARG A 222 -5.37 22.30 7.72
N ALA A 223 -6.38 21.58 7.24
CA ALA A 223 -7.30 22.08 6.26
C ALA A 223 -8.43 22.88 6.94
N GLU A 224 -9.14 23.71 6.17
CA GLU A 224 -10.25 24.53 6.71
C GLU A 224 -11.41 23.67 7.26
N ALA A 225 -11.65 22.49 6.66
CA ALA A 225 -12.68 21.58 7.12
C ALA A 225 -12.20 20.75 8.32
N ALA A 226 -13.07 20.51 9.28
CA ALA A 226 -12.80 19.68 10.46
C ALA A 226 -12.39 18.26 10.02
N GLN A 227 -11.43 17.67 10.76
CA GLN A 227 -10.87 16.32 10.52
C GLN A 227 -10.21 16.12 9.15
N ARG A 228 -9.93 17.22 8.42
CA ARG A 228 -9.18 17.21 7.17
C ARG A 228 -7.80 17.81 7.38
N TRP A 229 -6.83 17.16 6.76
CA TRP A 229 -5.43 17.57 6.81
C TRP A 229 -4.82 17.53 5.41
N LYS A 230 -3.84 18.36 5.19
CA LYS A 230 -2.94 18.23 4.04
C LYS A 230 -1.68 17.54 4.53
N MET A 231 -1.22 16.53 3.82
CA MET A 231 0.02 15.83 4.13
C MET A 231 0.99 15.91 2.95
N THR A 232 2.24 16.25 3.26
CA THR A 232 3.35 16.15 2.30
C THR A 232 4.32 15.10 2.81
N PRO A 233 4.37 13.91 2.20
CA PRO A 233 5.22 12.82 2.67
C PRO A 233 6.59 12.84 2.01
N LEU A 234 7.63 12.65 2.81
CA LEU A 234 9.00 12.39 2.39
C LEU A 234 9.46 11.07 2.99
N VAL A 235 9.88 10.12 2.16
CA VAL A 235 10.28 8.78 2.61
C VAL A 235 11.71 8.47 2.19
N PHE A 236 12.49 7.92 3.11
CA PHE A 236 13.83 7.40 2.90
C PHE A 236 13.89 5.91 3.19
N VAL A 237 14.41 5.13 2.23
CA VAL A 237 14.63 3.69 2.34
C VAL A 237 16.14 3.41 2.22
N PRO A 238 16.84 3.15 3.34
CA PRO A 238 18.29 2.92 3.35
C PRO A 238 18.72 1.77 2.44
N GLY A 239 17.96 0.69 2.38
CA GLY A 239 18.25 -0.49 1.59
C GLY A 239 18.40 -0.23 0.08
N SER A 240 17.68 0.76 -0.45
CA SER A 240 17.82 1.24 -1.84
C SER A 240 18.61 2.54 -1.94
N GLY A 241 18.87 3.22 -0.82
CA GLY A 241 19.50 4.54 -0.77
C GLY A 241 18.63 5.67 -1.32
N THR A 242 17.34 5.40 -1.58
CA THR A 242 16.43 6.33 -2.25
C THR A 242 15.67 7.22 -1.27
N VAL A 243 15.44 8.47 -1.67
CA VAL A 243 14.56 9.42 -1.00
C VAL A 243 13.48 9.84 -1.98
N PHE A 244 12.22 9.74 -1.56
CA PHE A 244 11.07 10.08 -2.37
C PHE A 244 10.18 11.10 -1.66
N TRP A 245 9.81 12.16 -2.38
CA TRP A 245 8.66 12.97 -2.07
C TRP A 245 7.46 12.28 -2.73
N GLU A 246 6.73 11.50 -1.94
CA GLU A 246 5.66 10.66 -2.46
C GLU A 246 4.42 11.48 -2.81
N ASN A 247 3.70 11.04 -3.85
CA ASN A 247 2.39 11.61 -4.16
C ASN A 247 1.31 11.12 -3.20
N SER A 248 1.48 9.92 -2.65
CA SER A 248 0.55 9.34 -1.66
C SER A 248 1.27 8.30 -0.81
N CYS A 249 1.17 8.43 0.51
CA CYS A 249 1.85 7.56 1.49
C CYS A 249 0.87 6.84 2.40
N ALA A 250 0.54 5.60 2.07
CA ALA A 250 -0.39 4.78 2.85
C ALA A 250 0.07 4.56 4.30
N SER A 251 1.35 4.22 4.51
CA SER A 251 1.90 3.98 5.85
C SER A 251 2.00 5.27 6.67
N GLY A 252 2.33 6.40 6.03
CA GLY A 252 2.35 7.71 6.68
C GLY A 252 0.96 8.18 7.09
N THR A 253 -0.04 7.97 6.22
CA THR A 253 -1.45 8.24 6.54
C THR A 253 -1.93 7.39 7.73
N ALA A 254 -1.60 6.09 7.72
CA ALA A 254 -1.93 5.20 8.82
C ALA A 254 -1.24 5.62 10.14
N ALA A 255 0.05 5.95 10.09
CA ALA A 255 0.80 6.44 11.24
C ALA A 255 0.20 7.73 11.82
N THR A 256 -0.29 8.64 10.96
CA THR A 256 -1.00 9.85 11.39
C THR A 256 -2.28 9.51 12.14
N GLY A 257 -3.11 8.60 11.61
CA GLY A 257 -4.31 8.13 12.30
C GLY A 257 -4.00 7.48 13.66
N MET A 258 -2.99 6.63 13.72
CA MET A 258 -2.53 5.99 14.95
C MET A 258 -2.03 7.02 15.98
N CYS A 259 -1.24 8.00 15.54
CA CYS A 259 -0.76 9.09 16.39
C CYS A 259 -1.91 9.87 17.03
N PHE A 260 -2.90 10.26 16.21
CA PHE A 260 -4.02 11.07 16.68
C PHE A 260 -4.96 10.28 17.60
N SER A 261 -5.26 9.02 17.26
CA SER A 261 -6.09 8.17 18.12
C SER A 261 -5.41 7.86 19.47
N ALA A 262 -4.10 7.63 19.47
CA ALA A 262 -3.35 7.44 20.71
C ALA A 262 -3.34 8.70 21.57
N ARG A 263 -3.21 9.88 20.96
CA ARG A 263 -3.20 11.18 21.67
C ARG A 263 -4.57 11.52 22.26
N SER A 264 -5.65 11.27 21.52
CA SER A 264 -7.02 11.56 21.97
C SER A 264 -7.61 10.47 22.89
N GLY A 265 -7.05 9.26 22.85
CA GLY A 265 -7.61 8.08 23.49
C GLY A 265 -8.94 7.62 22.88
N LYS A 266 -9.27 8.05 21.66
CA LYS A 266 -10.53 7.78 20.97
C LYS A 266 -10.30 7.28 19.55
N ARG A 267 -11.33 6.67 18.99
CA ARG A 267 -11.38 6.37 17.57
C ARG A 267 -11.34 7.67 16.77
N GLU A 268 -10.40 7.74 15.84
CA GLU A 268 -10.21 8.88 14.94
C GLU A 268 -10.47 8.46 13.49
N GLU A 269 -11.17 9.33 12.77
CA GLU A 269 -11.40 9.20 11.33
C GLU A 269 -10.94 10.50 10.67
N LEU A 270 -9.89 10.41 9.85
CA LEU A 270 -9.23 11.56 9.24
C LEU A 270 -9.21 11.40 7.73
N ALA A 271 -9.33 12.52 7.02
CA ALA A 271 -9.06 12.61 5.59
C ALA A 271 -7.78 13.42 5.39
N LEU A 272 -6.81 12.83 4.69
CA LEU A 272 -5.53 13.44 4.37
C LEU A 272 -5.45 13.71 2.87
N GLN A 273 -5.44 15.00 2.51
CA GLN A 273 -5.15 15.42 1.15
C GLN A 273 -3.65 15.40 0.93
N GLU A 274 -3.23 14.54 0.04
CA GLU A 274 -1.84 14.38 -0.39
C GLU A 274 -1.66 14.87 -1.84
N PRO A 275 -0.43 15.04 -2.36
CA PRO A 275 -0.25 15.55 -3.72
C PRO A 275 -0.99 14.75 -4.80
N GLY A 276 -1.10 13.43 -4.65
CA GLY A 276 -1.75 12.52 -5.62
C GLY A 276 -3.23 12.29 -5.40
N GLY A 277 -3.80 12.69 -4.25
CA GLY A 277 -5.22 12.50 -3.94
C GLY A 277 -5.53 12.50 -2.46
N GLU A 278 -6.74 12.07 -2.10
CA GLU A 278 -7.17 11.96 -0.71
C GLU A 278 -7.16 10.51 -0.25
N LEU A 279 -6.43 10.24 0.84
CA LEU A 279 -6.54 9.01 1.61
C LEU A 279 -7.33 9.25 2.89
N GLN A 280 -8.07 8.24 3.32
CA GLN A 280 -8.81 8.27 4.59
C GLN A 280 -8.25 7.22 5.52
N VAL A 281 -8.13 7.56 6.79
CA VAL A 281 -7.68 6.63 7.83
C VAL A 281 -8.68 6.61 8.97
N LEU A 282 -8.96 5.40 9.44
CA LEU A 282 -9.73 5.14 10.65
C LEU A 282 -8.85 4.35 11.59
N SER A 283 -8.56 4.91 12.75
CA SER A 283 -7.74 4.26 13.78
C SER A 283 -8.49 4.20 15.10
N ASP A 284 -8.53 3.02 15.71
CA ASP A 284 -9.21 2.77 16.98
C ASP A 284 -8.20 2.28 18.03
N PRO A 285 -7.89 3.08 19.07
CA PRO A 285 -6.92 2.70 20.08
C PRO A 285 -7.42 1.59 21.01
N THR A 286 -8.73 1.33 21.04
CA THR A 286 -9.33 0.26 21.87
C THR A 286 -9.06 -1.12 21.28
N THR A 287 -9.19 -1.26 19.96
CA THR A 287 -8.92 -2.51 19.24
C THR A 287 -7.49 -2.59 18.73
N GLY A 288 -6.82 -1.45 18.62
CA GLY A 288 -5.53 -1.29 17.96
C GLY A 288 -5.61 -1.50 16.45
N GLU A 289 -6.82 -1.44 15.86
CA GLU A 289 -7.00 -1.58 14.42
C GLU A 289 -6.92 -0.24 13.72
N THR A 290 -6.24 -0.25 12.58
CA THR A 290 -6.18 0.90 11.67
C THR A 290 -6.52 0.44 10.27
N TRP A 291 -7.49 1.13 9.66
CA TRP A 291 -7.93 0.92 8.29
C TRP A 291 -7.61 2.14 7.45
N LEU A 292 -6.91 1.92 6.36
CA LEU A 292 -6.68 2.94 5.33
C LEU A 292 -7.67 2.74 4.19
N SER A 293 -8.21 3.83 3.65
CA SER A 293 -9.13 3.79 2.51
C SER A 293 -8.65 4.73 1.41
N GLY A 294 -8.82 4.30 0.16
CA GLY A 294 -8.51 5.06 -1.04
C GLY A 294 -9.21 4.46 -2.26
N THR A 295 -8.84 4.95 -3.43
CA THR A 295 -9.28 4.39 -4.71
C THR A 295 -8.13 3.68 -5.39
N VAL A 296 -8.42 2.64 -6.17
CA VAL A 296 -7.44 1.95 -7.03
C VAL A 296 -8.00 1.87 -8.44
N ARG A 297 -7.21 2.28 -9.42
CA ARG A 297 -7.55 2.20 -10.83
C ARG A 297 -6.47 1.44 -11.60
N LEU A 298 -6.88 0.47 -12.41
CA LEU A 298 -6.00 -0.17 -13.39
C LEU A 298 -5.87 0.75 -14.60
N THR A 299 -4.65 1.17 -14.93
CA THR A 299 -4.39 2.17 -15.98
C THR A 299 -3.72 1.60 -17.21
N GLU A 300 -2.87 0.59 -17.07
CA GLU A 300 -2.13 0.01 -18.18
C GLU A 300 -1.77 -1.46 -17.91
N GLU A 301 -1.70 -2.24 -18.98
CA GLU A 301 -1.14 -3.60 -18.99
C GLU A 301 -0.16 -3.74 -20.14
N PHE A 302 1.02 -4.31 -19.90
CA PHE A 302 2.02 -4.55 -20.96
C PHE A 302 2.91 -5.76 -20.67
N ALA A 303 3.52 -6.33 -21.71
CA ALA A 303 4.51 -7.40 -21.58
C ALA A 303 5.91 -6.81 -21.30
N LEU A 304 6.69 -7.48 -20.43
CA LEU A 304 8.06 -7.12 -20.07
C LEU A 304 9.09 -7.88 -20.91
#